data_002ad9f9f8609e3a0622e5c009b03799
#
_entry.id   002ad9f9f8609e3a0622e5c009b03799
#
_cell.length_a   1.000
_cell.length_b   1.000
_cell.length_c   1.000
_cell.angle_alpha   90.00
_cell.angle_beta   90.00
_cell.angle_gamma   90.00
#
_symmetry.space_group_name_H-M   'P 1'
#
loop_
_entity.id
_entity.type
_entity.pdbx_description
1 polymer ?
#
loop_
_entity_poly.entity_id
_entity_poly.type
_entity_poly.pdbx_seq_one_letter_code
_entity_poly.pdbx_strand_id
1 'polypeptide(L)'
;PVALEATASGLFRAWYMADSNYYGPGMALNTMADTSSCSWGNFGMKDLSSEPRVAMNNKSSYNYSYITNTYFNALYSVLSDANTVALAVKNGVQFSDNNLVNSIAKFTQALTIGYNALYFDKVWLSDEDGPSGDANGATPQDAMTFAIAKLDEAIAIAEANTFSVPTTYMSRPYSSSQLAAVMKSYGARLLAGNARTAAERQAANWTKIGAYASAGVSADFTIDHDDVTWYDLFKTYLVYPGWARI
;
A
#
# COMPACT_ATOMS: atom_id res chain seq x y z
N PRO A 1 -14.22 14.96 16.44
CA PRO A 1 -14.83 13.83 15.72
C PRO A 1 -14.86 14.04 14.21
N VAL A 2 -15.45 15.16 13.69
CA VAL A 2 -15.64 15.37 12.24
C VAL A 2 -14.33 15.33 11.43
N ALA A 3 -13.26 15.97 11.89
CA ALA A 3 -11.97 15.95 11.20
C ALA A 3 -11.37 14.55 11.17
N LEU A 4 -11.46 13.79 12.27
CA LEU A 4 -10.98 12.40 12.33
C LEU A 4 -11.81 11.47 11.44
N GLU A 5 -13.13 11.68 11.33
CA GLU A 5 -13.98 10.94 10.40
C GLU A 5 -13.56 11.18 8.95
N ALA A 6 -13.27 12.44 8.59
CA ALA A 6 -12.76 12.78 7.26
C ALA A 6 -11.39 12.14 7.00
N THR A 7 -10.49 12.13 7.98
CA THR A 7 -9.20 11.43 7.87
C THR A 7 -9.42 9.94 7.65
N ALA A 8 -10.27 9.30 8.48
CA ALA A 8 -10.56 7.86 8.38
C ALA A 8 -11.10 7.48 6.99
N SER A 9 -12.04 8.25 6.46
CA SER A 9 -12.61 8.00 5.13
C SER A 9 -11.60 8.19 3.99
N GLY A 10 -10.53 8.97 4.21
CA GLY A 10 -9.48 9.23 3.22
C GLY A 10 -8.31 8.24 3.23
N LEU A 11 -8.18 7.37 4.24
CA LEU A 11 -6.98 6.54 4.46
C LEU A 11 -6.65 5.62 3.29
N PHE A 12 -7.60 4.80 2.85
CA PHE A 12 -7.36 3.88 1.73
C PHE A 12 -7.06 4.65 0.44
N ARG A 13 -7.78 5.74 0.19
CA ARG A 13 -7.51 6.60 -0.96
C ARG A 13 -6.12 7.21 -0.92
N ALA A 14 -5.67 7.69 0.24
CA ALA A 14 -4.34 8.27 0.38
C ALA A 14 -3.23 7.25 0.07
N TRP A 15 -3.38 6.02 0.54
CA TRP A 15 -2.48 4.92 0.16
C TRP A 15 -2.55 4.64 -1.35
N TYR A 16 -3.75 4.52 -1.91
CA TYR A 16 -3.95 4.28 -3.34
C TYR A 16 -3.29 5.36 -4.20
N MET A 17 -3.48 6.63 -3.83
CA MET A 17 -2.88 7.76 -4.52
C MET A 17 -1.34 7.77 -4.44
N ALA A 18 -0.77 7.29 -3.35
CA ALA A 18 0.68 7.12 -3.24
C ALA A 18 1.19 6.00 -4.17
N ASP A 19 0.51 4.84 -4.19
CA ASP A 19 0.90 3.67 -4.98
C ASP A 19 0.70 3.90 -6.50
N SER A 20 -0.38 4.58 -6.89
CA SER A 20 -0.73 4.89 -8.28
C SER A 20 -0.10 6.20 -8.79
N ASN A 21 0.84 6.78 -8.05
CA ASN A 21 1.54 7.99 -8.47
C ASN A 21 2.59 7.66 -9.53
N TYR A 22 2.82 8.59 -10.48
CA TYR A 22 3.94 8.44 -11.42
C TYR A 22 5.33 8.52 -10.75
N TYR A 23 5.41 9.02 -9.51
CA TYR A 23 6.55 8.84 -8.60
C TYR A 23 6.46 7.57 -7.74
N GLY A 24 5.42 6.77 -7.94
CA GLY A 24 5.27 5.48 -7.29
C GLY A 24 6.16 4.40 -7.91
N PRO A 25 6.14 3.20 -7.37
CA PRO A 25 7.03 2.12 -7.80
C PRO A 25 6.70 1.58 -9.20
N GLY A 26 5.46 1.76 -9.67
CA GLY A 26 4.98 1.11 -10.90
C GLY A 26 5.81 1.44 -12.13
N MET A 27 6.09 2.72 -12.39
CA MET A 27 6.87 3.13 -13.55
C MET A 27 8.32 2.61 -13.49
N ALA A 28 8.98 2.76 -12.36
CA ALA A 28 10.34 2.31 -12.17
C ALA A 28 10.46 0.78 -12.32
N LEU A 29 9.60 0.03 -11.66
CA LEU A 29 9.61 -1.43 -11.67
C LEU A 29 9.26 -2.00 -13.05
N ASN A 30 8.27 -1.44 -13.74
CA ASN A 30 7.91 -1.86 -15.09
C ASN A 30 9.04 -1.60 -16.09
N THR A 31 9.75 -0.46 -15.95
CA THR A 31 10.92 -0.15 -16.78
C THR A 31 12.08 -1.10 -16.48
N MET A 32 12.37 -1.38 -15.21
CA MET A 32 13.40 -2.33 -14.81
C MET A 32 13.11 -3.77 -15.22
N ALA A 33 11.83 -4.14 -15.32
CA ALA A 33 11.39 -5.48 -15.72
C ALA A 33 11.18 -5.63 -17.22
N ASP A 34 11.45 -4.60 -18.02
CA ASP A 34 11.21 -4.55 -19.48
C ASP A 34 9.75 -4.83 -19.89
N THR A 35 8.82 -4.66 -18.95
CA THR A 35 7.38 -4.74 -19.25
C THR A 35 6.84 -3.47 -19.89
N SER A 36 7.59 -2.38 -19.75
CA SER A 36 7.34 -1.09 -20.39
C SER A 36 8.64 -0.48 -20.86
N SER A 37 8.63 0.21 -21.99
CA SER A 37 9.76 1.02 -22.46
C SER A 37 9.45 2.50 -22.26
N CYS A 38 10.47 3.28 -21.93
CA CYS A 38 10.36 4.71 -21.80
C CYS A 38 11.19 5.40 -22.88
N SER A 39 10.55 6.24 -23.70
CA SER A 39 11.23 7.02 -24.73
C SER A 39 11.96 8.25 -24.17
N TRP A 40 11.70 8.60 -22.90
CA TRP A 40 12.33 9.73 -22.21
C TRP A 40 13.35 9.28 -21.19
N GLY A 41 14.51 9.92 -21.14
CA GLY A 41 15.50 9.69 -20.09
C GLY A 41 15.15 10.33 -18.75
N ASN A 42 13.96 10.97 -18.64
CA ASN A 42 13.49 11.62 -17.42
C ASN A 42 13.10 10.58 -16.35
N PHE A 43 12.94 11.01 -15.11
CA PHE A 43 12.58 10.16 -13.97
C PHE A 43 13.53 8.96 -13.72
N GLY A 44 14.79 9.08 -14.13
CA GLY A 44 15.75 7.97 -14.02
C GLY A 44 15.50 6.80 -14.97
N MET A 45 14.55 6.93 -15.92
CA MET A 45 14.16 5.83 -16.80
C MET A 45 15.30 5.33 -17.67
N LYS A 46 16.18 6.23 -18.13
CA LYS A 46 17.38 5.83 -18.86
C LYS A 46 18.29 4.94 -18.02
N ASP A 47 18.53 5.30 -16.76
CA ASP A 47 19.39 4.54 -15.86
C ASP A 47 18.75 3.18 -15.52
N LEU A 48 17.43 3.18 -15.30
CA LEU A 48 16.66 1.98 -14.95
C LEU A 48 16.48 1.00 -16.12
N SER A 49 16.54 1.48 -17.37
CA SER A 49 16.42 0.66 -18.58
C SER A 49 17.75 0.27 -19.22
N SER A 50 18.87 0.82 -18.73
CA SER A 50 20.20 0.57 -19.34
C SER A 50 20.65 -0.87 -19.17
N GLU A 51 21.31 -1.42 -20.21
CA GLU A 51 21.93 -2.73 -20.19
C GLU A 51 23.47 -2.60 -20.28
N PRO A 52 24.24 -3.39 -19.53
CA PRO A 52 23.78 -4.34 -18.49
C PRO A 52 23.17 -3.62 -17.29
N ARG A 53 22.23 -4.28 -16.62
CA ARG A 53 21.56 -3.71 -15.45
C ARG A 53 22.55 -3.38 -14.35
N VAL A 54 22.39 -2.22 -13.76
CA VAL A 54 23.17 -1.76 -12.61
C VAL A 54 22.24 -1.60 -11.40
N ALA A 55 22.81 -1.68 -10.20
CA ALA A 55 22.05 -1.43 -8.98
C ALA A 55 21.50 0.00 -8.99
N MET A 56 20.26 0.16 -8.55
CA MET A 56 19.64 1.48 -8.42
C MET A 56 20.46 2.39 -7.51
N ASN A 57 20.69 3.61 -7.96
CA ASN A 57 21.37 4.62 -7.13
C ASN A 57 20.38 5.22 -6.13
N ASN A 58 20.42 4.75 -4.88
CA ASN A 58 19.58 5.24 -3.78
C ASN A 58 20.27 6.29 -2.90
N LYS A 59 21.21 7.06 -3.45
CA LYS A 59 21.84 8.17 -2.72
C LYS A 59 21.00 9.43 -2.81
N SER A 60 20.97 10.23 -1.75
CA SER A 60 20.27 11.52 -1.72
C SER A 60 20.79 12.53 -2.77
N SER A 61 22.03 12.35 -3.22
CA SER A 61 22.63 13.15 -4.30
C SER A 61 22.25 12.71 -5.72
N TYR A 62 21.51 11.63 -5.87
CA TYR A 62 21.02 11.19 -7.19
C TYR A 62 19.97 12.14 -7.72
N ASN A 63 20.12 12.60 -8.96
CA ASN A 63 19.22 13.60 -9.56
C ASN A 63 17.75 13.18 -9.59
N TYR A 64 17.49 11.88 -9.61
CA TYR A 64 16.14 11.31 -9.62
C TYR A 64 15.78 10.61 -8.31
N SER A 65 16.41 10.97 -7.20
CA SER A 65 16.13 10.38 -5.87
C SER A 65 14.66 10.51 -5.45
N TYR A 66 13.91 11.45 -6.03
CA TYR A 66 12.49 11.64 -5.78
C TYR A 66 11.62 10.44 -6.19
N ILE A 67 12.07 9.58 -7.11
CA ILE A 67 11.33 8.36 -7.50
C ILE A 67 11.23 7.33 -6.37
N THR A 68 12.10 7.42 -5.36
CA THR A 68 12.03 6.61 -4.14
C THR A 68 11.52 7.41 -2.96
N ASN A 69 12.07 8.62 -2.75
CA ASN A 69 11.77 9.44 -1.58
C ASN A 69 10.30 9.87 -1.52
N THR A 70 9.70 10.22 -2.66
CA THR A 70 8.29 10.66 -2.68
C THR A 70 7.37 9.54 -2.22
N TYR A 71 7.56 8.33 -2.74
CA TYR A 71 6.76 7.18 -2.36
C TYR A 71 6.96 6.78 -0.90
N PHE A 72 8.23 6.69 -0.47
CA PHE A 72 8.57 6.38 0.92
C PHE A 72 7.90 7.36 1.90
N ASN A 73 8.06 8.66 1.66
CA ASN A 73 7.49 9.69 2.53
C ASN A 73 5.95 9.67 2.51
N ALA A 74 5.34 9.43 1.34
CA ALA A 74 3.89 9.33 1.22
C ALA A 74 3.33 8.17 2.05
N LEU A 75 3.95 6.98 1.99
CA LEU A 75 3.52 5.84 2.81
C LEU A 75 3.62 6.13 4.31
N TYR A 76 4.69 6.79 4.78
CA TYR A 76 4.81 7.16 6.20
C TYR A 76 3.84 8.25 6.63
N SER A 77 3.51 9.20 5.75
CA SER A 77 2.44 10.17 6.02
C SER A 77 1.09 9.47 6.21
N VAL A 78 0.75 8.55 5.32
CA VAL A 78 -0.50 7.78 5.42
C VAL A 78 -0.50 6.86 6.64
N LEU A 79 0.65 6.28 7.00
CA LEU A 79 0.79 5.49 8.24
C LEU A 79 0.53 6.34 9.48
N SER A 80 1.07 7.56 9.53
CA SER A 80 0.83 8.49 10.63
C SER A 80 -0.66 8.82 10.81
N ASP A 81 -1.37 9.05 9.71
CA ASP A 81 -2.80 9.29 9.73
C ASP A 81 -3.58 8.05 10.20
N ALA A 82 -3.21 6.86 9.72
CA ALA A 82 -3.80 5.59 10.14
C ALA A 82 -3.60 5.32 11.64
N ASN A 83 -2.38 5.59 12.14
CA ASN A 83 -2.05 5.48 13.57
C ASN A 83 -2.90 6.45 14.41
N THR A 84 -3.06 7.68 13.95
CA THR A 84 -3.88 8.69 14.63
C THR A 84 -5.35 8.25 14.72
N VAL A 85 -5.90 7.71 13.65
CA VAL A 85 -7.28 7.19 13.62
C VAL A 85 -7.43 5.97 14.52
N ALA A 86 -6.51 5.00 14.44
CA ALA A 86 -6.52 3.82 15.29
C ALA A 86 -6.39 4.17 16.78
N LEU A 87 -5.52 5.14 17.12
CA LEU A 87 -5.40 5.66 18.49
C LEU A 87 -6.69 6.33 18.98
N ALA A 88 -7.37 7.07 18.12
CA ALA A 88 -8.65 7.69 18.47
C ALA A 88 -9.71 6.64 18.79
N VAL A 89 -9.82 5.56 17.99
CA VAL A 89 -10.70 4.43 18.28
C VAL A 89 -10.32 3.78 19.62
N LYS A 90 -9.05 3.51 19.84
CA LYS A 90 -8.52 2.92 21.08
C LYS A 90 -8.85 3.77 22.31
N ASN A 91 -8.84 5.09 22.18
CA ASN A 91 -9.17 6.05 23.24
C ASN A 91 -10.69 6.30 23.39
N GLY A 92 -11.53 5.52 22.71
CA GLY A 92 -12.98 5.57 22.86
C GLY A 92 -13.67 6.72 22.13
N VAL A 93 -13.01 7.36 21.14
CA VAL A 93 -13.66 8.33 20.27
C VAL A 93 -14.77 7.63 19.49
N GLN A 94 -15.95 8.25 19.48
CA GLN A 94 -17.10 7.71 18.77
C GLN A 94 -17.10 8.25 17.33
N PHE A 95 -17.08 7.33 16.39
CA PHE A 95 -17.25 7.55 14.96
C PHE A 95 -18.66 7.13 14.52
N SER A 96 -19.03 7.40 13.28
CA SER A 96 -20.30 6.93 12.71
C SER A 96 -20.40 5.39 12.73
N ASP A 97 -19.28 4.70 12.51
CA ASP A 97 -19.12 3.25 12.69
C ASP A 97 -17.68 2.95 13.14
N ASN A 98 -17.50 2.64 14.42
CA ASN A 98 -16.19 2.35 14.98
C ASN A 98 -15.55 1.09 14.41
N ASN A 99 -16.34 0.07 14.02
CA ASN A 99 -15.81 -1.16 13.44
C ASN A 99 -15.28 -0.92 12.03
N LEU A 100 -16.00 -0.17 11.20
CA LEU A 100 -15.55 0.26 9.89
C LEU A 100 -14.24 1.05 10.01
N VAL A 101 -14.25 2.11 10.84
CA VAL A 101 -13.09 3.01 11.01
C VAL A 101 -11.86 2.25 11.48
N ASN A 102 -12.01 1.39 12.49
CA ASN A 102 -10.90 0.60 13.03
C ASN A 102 -10.36 -0.39 12.00
N SER A 103 -11.25 -1.09 11.29
CA SER A 103 -10.86 -2.04 10.24
C SER A 103 -10.07 -1.36 9.12
N ILE A 104 -10.53 -0.20 8.64
CA ILE A 104 -9.83 0.58 7.60
C ILE A 104 -8.49 1.12 8.12
N ALA A 105 -8.42 1.62 9.35
CA ALA A 105 -7.17 2.12 9.92
C ALA A 105 -6.11 1.00 10.01
N LYS A 106 -6.47 -0.16 10.56
CA LYS A 106 -5.60 -1.35 10.63
C LYS A 106 -5.19 -1.86 9.25
N PHE A 107 -6.11 -1.90 8.31
CA PHE A 107 -5.81 -2.25 6.92
C PHE A 107 -4.81 -1.29 6.29
N THR A 108 -4.96 0.00 6.53
CA THR A 108 -4.05 1.03 6.02
C THR A 108 -2.66 0.93 6.66
N GLN A 109 -2.57 0.65 7.98
CA GLN A 109 -1.29 0.33 8.64
C GLN A 109 -0.61 -0.86 7.95
N ALA A 110 -1.36 -1.93 7.69
CA ALA A 110 -0.84 -3.11 7.00
C ALA A 110 -0.35 -2.81 5.58
N LEU A 111 -1.12 -2.05 4.81
CA LEU A 111 -0.74 -1.66 3.45
C LEU A 111 0.54 -0.81 3.44
N THR A 112 0.61 0.23 4.27
CA THR A 112 1.74 1.16 4.27
C THR A 112 3.04 0.48 4.70
N ILE A 113 3.02 -0.32 5.76
CA ILE A 113 4.19 -1.06 6.23
C ILE A 113 4.53 -2.21 5.28
N GLY A 114 3.53 -2.95 4.80
CA GLY A 114 3.72 -4.06 3.87
C GLY A 114 4.34 -3.61 2.54
N TYR A 115 3.87 -2.51 1.97
CA TYR A 115 4.44 -1.97 0.74
C TYR A 115 5.84 -1.36 0.95
N ASN A 116 6.11 -0.75 2.11
CA ASN A 116 7.48 -0.39 2.47
C ASN A 116 8.38 -1.64 2.52
N ALA A 117 7.91 -2.75 3.12
CA ALA A 117 8.64 -4.01 3.18
C ALA A 117 8.88 -4.65 1.80
N LEU A 118 7.98 -4.45 0.82
CA LEU A 118 8.19 -4.94 -0.55
C LEU A 118 9.35 -4.23 -1.27
N TYR A 119 9.52 -2.92 -1.03
CA TYR A 119 10.37 -2.09 -1.87
C TYR A 119 11.64 -1.57 -1.20
N PHE A 120 11.68 -1.48 0.13
CA PHE A 120 12.81 -0.92 0.88
C PHE A 120 13.49 -1.96 1.76
N ASP A 121 14.79 -1.77 1.99
CA ASP A 121 15.60 -2.69 2.80
C ASP A 121 15.50 -2.40 4.30
N LYS A 122 14.98 -1.23 4.66
CA LYS A 122 14.76 -0.79 6.03
C LYS A 122 13.39 -0.17 6.17
N VAL A 123 12.65 -0.60 7.19
CA VAL A 123 11.29 -0.16 7.47
C VAL A 123 11.17 0.21 8.94
N TRP A 124 10.73 1.42 9.23
CA TRP A 124 10.47 1.87 10.61
C TRP A 124 9.03 1.54 10.98
N LEU A 125 8.87 0.70 12.00
CA LEU A 125 7.58 0.22 12.44
C LEU A 125 6.94 1.21 13.41
N SER A 126 5.67 1.47 13.22
CA SER A 126 4.83 2.19 14.18
C SER A 126 3.36 1.83 14.01
N ASP A 127 2.61 1.94 15.07
CA ASP A 127 1.16 1.81 15.10
C ASP A 127 0.56 2.82 16.08
N GLU A 128 -0.67 2.59 16.54
CA GLU A 128 -1.36 3.44 17.52
C GLU A 128 -0.70 3.48 18.90
N ASP A 129 0.21 2.58 19.19
CA ASP A 129 1.00 2.55 20.43
C ASP A 129 2.34 3.27 20.28
N GLY A 130 2.64 3.75 19.09
CA GLY A 130 3.86 4.49 18.78
C GLY A 130 4.91 3.66 18.03
N PRO A 131 6.13 4.17 17.93
CA PRO A 131 7.24 3.48 17.28
C PRO A 131 7.59 2.17 17.98
N SER A 132 7.93 1.15 17.19
CA SER A 132 8.33 -0.17 17.70
C SER A 132 9.50 -0.76 16.89
N GLY A 133 10.11 -1.83 17.42
CA GLY A 133 11.21 -2.51 16.74
C GLY A 133 12.56 -1.79 16.85
N ASP A 134 13.47 -2.10 15.92
CA ASP A 134 14.83 -1.55 15.91
C ASP A 134 14.83 -0.09 15.44
N ALA A 135 15.51 0.78 16.18
CA ALA A 135 15.69 2.20 15.83
C ALA A 135 16.41 2.41 14.48
N ASN A 136 17.19 1.41 14.03
CA ASN A 136 17.86 1.42 12.71
C ASN A 136 16.97 0.87 11.58
N GLY A 137 15.70 0.62 11.86
CA GLY A 137 14.74 0.05 10.94
C GLY A 137 14.76 -1.48 10.89
N ALA A 138 13.57 -2.06 10.85
CA ALA A 138 13.35 -3.49 10.72
C ALA A 138 13.78 -4.03 9.35
N THR A 139 14.05 -5.33 9.29
CA THR A 139 14.23 -6.03 8.01
C THR A 139 12.88 -6.09 7.24
N PRO A 140 12.89 -6.30 5.92
CA PRO A 140 11.65 -6.50 5.16
C PRO A 140 10.81 -7.67 5.70
N GLN A 141 11.44 -8.73 6.19
CA GLN A 141 10.77 -9.91 6.74
C GLN A 141 10.06 -9.59 8.06
N ASP A 142 10.74 -8.88 8.97
CA ASP A 142 10.14 -8.46 10.25
C ASP A 142 9.03 -7.43 10.02
N ALA A 143 9.24 -6.49 9.10
CA ALA A 143 8.25 -5.51 8.72
C ALA A 143 7.01 -6.16 8.08
N MET A 144 7.20 -7.15 7.23
CA MET A 144 6.08 -7.91 6.66
C MET A 144 5.33 -8.69 7.74
N THR A 145 6.04 -9.28 8.69
CA THR A 145 5.40 -9.97 9.83
C THR A 145 4.52 -9.01 10.62
N PHE A 146 5.02 -7.80 10.91
CA PHE A 146 4.25 -6.76 11.58
C PHE A 146 3.03 -6.31 10.74
N ALA A 147 3.22 -6.06 9.44
CA ALA A 147 2.16 -5.66 8.53
C ALA A 147 1.03 -6.70 8.46
N ILE A 148 1.39 -7.99 8.37
CA ILE A 148 0.41 -9.07 8.33
C ILE A 148 -0.33 -9.22 9.66
N ALA A 149 0.30 -8.95 10.80
CA ALA A 149 -0.41 -8.92 12.09
C ALA A 149 -1.50 -7.82 12.10
N LYS A 150 -1.19 -6.60 11.60
CA LYS A 150 -2.18 -5.52 11.48
C LYS A 150 -3.28 -5.87 10.46
N LEU A 151 -2.94 -6.57 9.38
CA LEU A 151 -3.92 -7.06 8.41
C LEU A 151 -4.86 -8.09 9.03
N ASP A 152 -4.34 -9.05 9.82
CA ASP A 152 -5.14 -10.04 10.51
C ASP A 152 -6.11 -9.40 11.52
N GLU A 153 -5.67 -8.35 12.25
CA GLU A 153 -6.54 -7.54 13.11
C GLU A 153 -7.69 -6.90 12.29
N ALA A 154 -7.37 -6.28 11.16
CA ALA A 154 -8.37 -5.65 10.28
C ALA A 154 -9.40 -6.66 9.75
N ILE A 155 -8.92 -7.83 9.30
CA ILE A 155 -9.77 -8.93 8.80
C ILE A 155 -10.69 -9.43 9.91
N ALA A 156 -10.14 -9.67 11.11
CA ALA A 156 -10.92 -10.16 12.24
C ALA A 156 -12.05 -9.20 12.62
N ILE A 157 -11.80 -7.88 12.60
CA ILE A 157 -12.83 -6.87 12.86
C ILE A 157 -13.93 -6.95 11.78
N ALA A 158 -13.55 -7.03 10.49
CA ALA A 158 -14.48 -7.05 9.38
C ALA A 158 -15.32 -8.33 9.33
N GLU A 159 -14.76 -9.47 9.76
CA GLU A 159 -15.48 -10.76 9.81
C GLU A 159 -16.40 -10.88 11.04
N ALA A 160 -16.00 -10.28 12.17
CA ALA A 160 -16.78 -10.35 13.41
C ALA A 160 -17.96 -9.37 13.43
N ASN A 161 -17.99 -8.36 12.53
CA ASN A 161 -18.96 -7.28 12.57
C ASN A 161 -19.63 -7.09 11.22
N THR A 162 -20.89 -6.63 11.24
CA THR A 162 -21.63 -6.26 10.03
C THR A 162 -21.66 -4.74 9.90
N PHE A 163 -21.02 -4.22 8.84
CA PHE A 163 -21.06 -2.80 8.48
C PHE A 163 -21.00 -2.63 6.96
N SER A 164 -21.37 -1.44 6.51
CA SER A 164 -21.22 -1.03 5.11
C SER A 164 -19.99 -0.13 4.96
N VAL A 165 -19.20 -0.34 3.92
CA VAL A 165 -18.12 0.55 3.51
C VAL A 165 -18.66 1.51 2.46
N PRO A 166 -18.82 2.80 2.76
CA PRO A 166 -19.35 3.78 1.81
C PRO A 166 -18.34 4.10 0.70
N THR A 167 -18.83 4.68 -0.40
CA THR A 167 -17.99 5.15 -1.52
C THR A 167 -16.97 6.22 -1.12
N THR A 168 -17.18 6.90 0.00
CA THR A 168 -16.23 7.85 0.59
C THR A 168 -14.96 7.18 1.12
N TYR A 169 -15.04 5.91 1.55
CA TYR A 169 -13.90 5.11 2.03
C TYR A 169 -13.21 4.35 0.90
N MET A 170 -14.00 3.82 -0.03
CA MET A 170 -13.52 3.13 -1.22
C MET A 170 -14.41 3.55 -2.40
N SER A 171 -13.86 3.66 -3.60
CA SER A 171 -14.60 4.23 -4.75
C SER A 171 -15.93 3.54 -5.07
N ARG A 172 -16.13 2.33 -4.55
CA ARG A 172 -17.37 1.54 -4.60
C ARG A 172 -17.83 1.16 -3.20
N PRO A 173 -19.12 0.89 -3.00
CA PRO A 173 -19.61 0.38 -1.72
C PRO A 173 -19.27 -1.10 -1.57
N TYR A 174 -18.93 -1.52 -0.36
CA TYR A 174 -18.65 -2.92 0.00
C TYR A 174 -19.36 -3.26 1.31
N SER A 175 -19.67 -4.55 1.52
CA SER A 175 -19.98 -5.08 2.84
C SER A 175 -18.68 -5.34 3.62
N SER A 176 -18.79 -5.51 4.94
CA SER A 176 -17.66 -5.90 5.79
C SER A 176 -17.01 -7.21 5.32
N SER A 177 -17.79 -8.19 4.87
CA SER A 177 -17.28 -9.46 4.34
C SER A 177 -16.56 -9.30 3.01
N GLN A 178 -17.02 -8.42 2.13
CA GLN A 178 -16.32 -8.10 0.88
C GLN A 178 -15.00 -7.36 1.17
N LEU A 179 -15.00 -6.44 2.14
CA LEU A 179 -13.77 -5.78 2.60
C LEU A 179 -12.76 -6.81 3.14
N ALA A 180 -13.21 -7.79 3.94
CA ALA A 180 -12.34 -8.87 4.42
C ALA A 180 -11.74 -9.69 3.27
N ALA A 181 -12.50 -9.97 2.22
CA ALA A 181 -11.99 -10.66 1.03
C ALA A 181 -10.93 -9.82 0.28
N VAL A 182 -11.14 -8.51 0.15
CA VAL A 182 -10.13 -7.59 -0.42
C VAL A 182 -8.85 -7.63 0.42
N MET A 183 -8.95 -7.50 1.74
CA MET A 183 -7.80 -7.56 2.66
C MET A 183 -7.03 -8.87 2.52
N LYS A 184 -7.72 -10.00 2.43
CA LYS A 184 -7.07 -11.32 2.23
C LYS A 184 -6.33 -11.39 0.91
N SER A 185 -6.87 -10.83 -0.16
CA SER A 185 -6.17 -10.75 -1.46
C SER A 185 -4.88 -9.94 -1.35
N TYR A 186 -4.90 -8.82 -0.62
CA TYR A 186 -3.69 -8.05 -0.32
C TYR A 186 -2.71 -8.85 0.55
N GLY A 187 -3.19 -9.61 1.53
CA GLY A 187 -2.37 -10.49 2.37
C GLY A 187 -1.62 -11.53 1.55
N ALA A 188 -2.30 -12.19 0.62
CA ALA A 188 -1.67 -13.14 -0.30
C ALA A 188 -0.59 -12.46 -1.16
N ARG A 189 -0.88 -11.29 -1.74
CA ARG A 189 0.06 -10.51 -2.55
C ARG A 189 1.29 -10.08 -1.75
N LEU A 190 1.10 -9.52 -0.56
CA LEU A 190 2.17 -9.03 0.30
C LEU A 190 3.12 -10.16 0.70
N LEU A 191 2.59 -11.28 1.20
CA LEU A 191 3.40 -12.43 1.61
C LEU A 191 4.13 -13.07 0.43
N ALA A 192 3.47 -13.25 -0.72
CA ALA A 192 4.11 -13.83 -1.90
C ALA A 192 5.19 -12.90 -2.47
N GLY A 193 4.94 -11.59 -2.48
CA GLY A 193 5.86 -10.59 -3.03
C GLY A 193 7.07 -10.31 -2.14
N ASN A 194 7.01 -10.59 -0.84
CA ASN A 194 8.10 -10.29 0.09
C ASN A 194 9.32 -11.24 -0.05
N ALA A 195 9.16 -12.36 -0.70
CA ALA A 195 10.23 -13.34 -0.93
C ALA A 195 11.13 -12.87 -2.10
N ARG A 196 12.25 -12.21 -1.79
CA ARG A 196 13.17 -11.59 -2.75
C ARG A 196 14.18 -12.56 -3.37
N THR A 197 14.49 -13.65 -2.67
CA THR A 197 15.47 -14.67 -3.09
C THR A 197 14.82 -16.03 -3.28
N ALA A 198 15.53 -16.96 -3.95
CA ALA A 198 15.07 -18.35 -4.12
C ALA A 198 14.89 -19.05 -2.75
N ALA A 199 15.80 -18.80 -1.81
CA ALA A 199 15.74 -19.37 -0.46
C ALA A 199 14.51 -18.84 0.31
N GLU A 200 14.24 -17.55 0.25
CA GLU A 200 13.06 -16.93 0.88
C GLU A 200 11.76 -17.46 0.26
N ARG A 201 11.72 -17.67 -1.07
CA ARG A 201 10.57 -18.28 -1.72
C ARG A 201 10.32 -19.71 -1.26
N GLN A 202 11.38 -20.50 -1.05
CA GLN A 202 11.25 -21.85 -0.51
C GLN A 202 10.76 -21.84 0.95
N ALA A 203 11.19 -20.86 1.75
CA ALA A 203 10.83 -20.71 3.15
C ALA A 203 9.48 -20.00 3.37
N ALA A 204 8.87 -19.43 2.34
CA ALA A 204 7.61 -18.68 2.46
C ALA A 204 6.47 -19.57 2.94
N ASN A 205 5.57 -19.00 3.75
CA ASN A 205 4.39 -19.70 4.26
C ASN A 205 3.29 -19.82 3.18
N TRP A 206 3.53 -20.72 2.21
CA TRP A 206 2.59 -20.98 1.12
C TRP A 206 1.23 -21.47 1.57
N THR A 207 1.13 -22.09 2.76
CA THR A 207 -0.15 -22.49 3.36
C THR A 207 -0.98 -21.25 3.71
N LYS A 208 -0.40 -20.26 4.39
CA LYS A 208 -1.09 -19.00 4.73
C LYS A 208 -1.40 -18.19 3.47
N ILE A 209 -0.47 -18.11 2.52
CA ILE A 209 -0.67 -17.44 1.23
C ILE A 209 -1.86 -18.07 0.48
N GLY A 210 -1.90 -19.40 0.39
CA GLY A 210 -2.99 -20.13 -0.23
C GLY A 210 -4.34 -19.95 0.47
N ALA A 211 -4.35 -19.93 1.81
CA ALA A 211 -5.56 -19.67 2.59
C ALA A 211 -6.12 -18.26 2.32
N TYR A 212 -5.25 -17.25 2.30
CA TYR A 212 -5.65 -15.89 1.95
C TYR A 212 -6.17 -15.80 0.50
N ALA A 213 -5.46 -16.37 -0.46
CA ALA A 213 -5.87 -16.34 -1.86
C ALA A 213 -7.22 -17.02 -2.08
N SER A 214 -7.45 -18.18 -1.46
CA SER A 214 -8.70 -18.94 -1.57
C SER A 214 -9.90 -18.23 -0.94
N ALA A 215 -9.67 -17.41 0.10
CA ALA A 215 -10.70 -16.63 0.78
C ALA A 215 -10.71 -15.15 0.36
N GLY A 216 -9.95 -14.81 -0.67
CA GLY A 216 -9.87 -13.49 -1.26
C GLY A 216 -11.05 -13.17 -2.17
N VAL A 217 -10.90 -12.12 -2.98
CA VAL A 217 -11.95 -11.70 -3.92
C VAL A 217 -12.21 -12.79 -4.97
N SER A 218 -13.49 -13.06 -5.22
CA SER A 218 -13.95 -14.01 -6.25
C SER A 218 -14.46 -13.32 -7.53
N ALA A 219 -14.46 -11.99 -7.53
CA ALA A 219 -14.81 -11.14 -8.66
C ALA A 219 -13.84 -9.95 -8.70
N ASP A 220 -13.87 -9.19 -9.78
CA ASP A 220 -12.99 -8.03 -9.97
C ASP A 220 -13.15 -7.02 -8.83
N PHE A 221 -12.04 -6.67 -8.22
CA PHE A 221 -11.93 -5.52 -7.33
C PHE A 221 -11.48 -4.32 -8.17
N THR A 222 -12.34 -3.34 -8.32
CA THR A 222 -12.09 -2.16 -9.13
C THR A 222 -12.15 -0.88 -8.31
N ILE A 223 -11.33 0.10 -8.70
CA ILE A 223 -11.39 1.46 -8.18
C ILE A 223 -11.91 2.33 -9.31
N ASP A 224 -13.10 2.89 -9.12
CA ASP A 224 -13.71 3.78 -10.10
C ASP A 224 -13.09 5.17 -9.99
N HIS A 225 -12.69 5.73 -11.13
CA HIS A 225 -12.15 7.08 -11.21
C HIS A 225 -13.25 8.06 -11.65
N ASP A 226 -13.29 9.19 -10.97
CA ASP A 226 -14.13 10.33 -11.29
C ASP A 226 -13.31 11.55 -11.77
N ASP A 227 -11.99 11.37 -11.86
CA ASP A 227 -10.98 12.38 -12.22
C ASP A 227 -10.93 13.61 -11.28
N VAL A 228 -11.60 13.54 -10.14
CA VAL A 228 -11.64 14.61 -9.10
C VAL A 228 -11.21 14.07 -7.74
N THR A 229 -11.97 13.11 -7.21
CA THR A 229 -11.73 12.49 -5.90
C THR A 229 -10.88 11.24 -6.02
N TRP A 230 -11.22 10.39 -6.98
CA TRP A 230 -10.50 9.19 -7.34
C TRP A 230 -9.89 9.35 -8.72
N TYR A 231 -8.59 9.42 -8.78
CA TYR A 231 -7.84 9.53 -10.03
C TYR A 231 -6.51 8.79 -9.91
N ASP A 232 -5.89 8.54 -11.04
CA ASP A 232 -4.60 7.86 -11.15
C ASP A 232 -3.62 8.80 -11.84
N LEU A 233 -2.63 9.28 -11.09
CA LEU A 233 -1.60 10.18 -11.64
C LEU A 233 -0.69 9.46 -12.64
N PHE A 234 -0.48 8.16 -12.48
CA PHE A 234 0.26 7.37 -13.46
C PHE A 234 -0.47 7.39 -14.80
N LYS A 235 -1.78 7.06 -14.81
CA LYS A 235 -2.63 7.12 -15.99
C LYS A 235 -2.68 8.54 -16.58
N THR A 236 -2.92 9.53 -15.73
CA THR A 236 -3.08 10.92 -16.17
C THR A 236 -1.84 11.44 -16.89
N TYR A 237 -0.64 11.11 -16.40
CA TYR A 237 0.61 11.62 -17.01
C TYR A 237 1.19 10.71 -18.08
N LEU A 238 1.07 9.39 -17.95
CA LEU A 238 1.71 8.46 -18.87
C LEU A 238 0.85 8.09 -20.09
N VAL A 239 -0.46 8.23 -19.98
CA VAL A 239 -1.41 7.95 -21.08
C VAL A 239 -2.14 9.19 -21.57
N TYR A 240 -1.69 10.39 -21.18
CA TYR A 240 -2.30 11.63 -21.62
C TYR A 240 -2.19 11.78 -23.15
N PRO A 241 -3.30 12.01 -23.87
CA PRO A 241 -3.32 11.99 -25.35
C PRO A 241 -2.40 13.00 -26.03
N GLY A 242 -1.98 14.04 -25.31
CA GLY A 242 -1.10 15.09 -25.84
C GLY A 242 0.35 14.66 -26.04
N TRP A 243 0.80 13.60 -25.37
CA TRP A 243 2.21 13.18 -25.38
C TRP A 243 2.47 11.69 -25.15
N ALA A 244 1.48 10.90 -24.74
CA ALA A 244 1.58 9.45 -24.79
C ALA A 244 0.76 8.94 -25.99
N ARG A 245 1.42 8.24 -26.89
CA ARG A 245 0.75 7.46 -27.93
C ARG A 245 1.06 6.00 -27.66
N ILE A 246 0.04 5.29 -27.34
CA ILE A 246 0.05 3.83 -27.22
C ILE A 246 -0.43 3.25 -28.53
#